data_32ec92bac3be600573898aff806ec2d5
#
_entry.id   32ec92bac3be600573898aff806ec2d5
#
_cell.length_a   1.000
_cell.length_b   1.000
_cell.length_c   1.000
_cell.angle_alpha   90.00
_cell.angle_beta   90.00
_cell.angle_gamma   90.00
#
_symmetry.space_group_name_H-M   'P 1'
#
loop_
_entity.id
_entity.type
_entity.pdbx_description
1 polymer ?
#
loop_
_entity_poly.entity_id
_entity_poly.type
_entity_poly.pdbx_seq_one_letter_code
_entity_poly.pdbx_strand_id
1 'polypeptide(L)'
;MIIGVPKEIKNHEYRVGMIPASVRELTSQGHQVYVETNAGNGIGFSDDDYISVGASILPTAADVFSKADMIVKVKEPQAVERAMLREGQILFTYLHLAPDFPQTEELIKSKAVCIAYETVTDNMGRLPLLAPMSEVAGRMSIQAGAQTLEKSNGGSGLLLGGVPGVEPAKVVVVGGGVVGANAARMAVGLRADVTILDRNVDTLRRLDEEFQGRAKVVYSTEDAIEKHVLTADLVIGAVLIPGAAAPKLITKEHIKQMKTGSAVVDVAIDQGGCFETSHATTHAEPTYIVDDVVHYCVANMPGAVARTSTFALNNATLPYIIKLANKGYQQALSEDKGFMDGLNVIHGKVTCKEVAESFDLEYVEPEKAIAMFN
;
A
#
# COMPACT_ATOMS: atom_id res chain seq x y z
N MET A 1 -9.09 25.83 -7.75
CA MET A 1 -9.51 24.46 -8.07
C MET A 1 -10.52 23.98 -7.04
N ILE A 2 -11.44 23.13 -7.45
CA ILE A 2 -12.41 22.47 -6.57
C ILE A 2 -11.94 21.03 -6.34
N ILE A 3 -11.70 20.65 -5.10
CA ILE A 3 -11.20 19.33 -4.72
C ILE A 3 -12.32 18.54 -4.04
N GLY A 4 -12.55 17.32 -4.45
CA GLY A 4 -13.54 16.40 -3.90
C GLY A 4 -12.91 15.24 -3.15
N VAL A 5 -13.41 14.96 -1.97
CA VAL A 5 -12.99 13.84 -1.12
C VAL A 5 -14.20 12.97 -0.82
N PRO A 6 -14.48 11.96 -1.64
CA PRO A 6 -15.58 11.03 -1.37
C PRO A 6 -15.23 10.10 -0.22
N LYS A 7 -16.25 9.51 0.38
CA LYS A 7 -16.11 8.42 1.33
C LYS A 7 -15.70 7.15 0.59
N GLU A 8 -14.75 6.40 1.16
CA GLU A 8 -14.38 5.09 0.61
C GLU A 8 -15.51 4.07 0.80
N ILE A 9 -15.76 3.29 -0.24
CA ILE A 9 -16.88 2.33 -0.28
C ILE A 9 -16.46 0.86 -0.43
N LYS A 10 -15.14 0.61 -0.64
CA LYS A 10 -14.63 -0.75 -0.69
C LYS A 10 -14.77 -1.42 0.67
N ASN A 11 -15.06 -2.72 0.66
CA ASN A 11 -15.25 -3.47 1.91
C ASN A 11 -14.04 -3.34 2.85
N HIS A 12 -14.30 -3.04 4.13
CA HIS A 12 -13.26 -2.79 5.15
C HIS A 12 -12.24 -1.70 4.79
N GLU A 13 -12.64 -0.70 3.99
CA GLU A 13 -11.85 0.48 3.73
C GLU A 13 -12.37 1.64 4.59
N TYR A 14 -11.59 2.02 5.60
CA TYR A 14 -11.93 3.04 6.57
C TYR A 14 -11.06 4.29 6.46
N ARG A 15 -10.06 4.29 5.54
CA ARG A 15 -9.21 5.44 5.26
C ARG A 15 -9.98 6.51 4.52
N VAL A 16 -9.41 7.71 4.41
CA VAL A 16 -9.96 8.83 3.65
C VAL A 16 -8.85 9.54 2.89
N GLY A 17 -9.16 10.10 1.73
CA GLY A 17 -8.18 10.74 0.84
C GLY A 17 -7.49 11.95 1.46
N MET A 18 -8.17 12.69 2.35
CA MET A 18 -7.61 13.86 3.02
C MET A 18 -8.10 13.98 4.45
N ILE A 19 -7.18 14.32 5.37
CA ILE A 19 -7.51 14.70 6.75
C ILE A 19 -7.82 16.21 6.86
N PRO A 20 -8.50 16.67 7.92
CA PRO A 20 -8.81 18.10 8.12
C PRO A 20 -7.58 19.01 8.04
N ALA A 21 -6.43 18.58 8.57
CA ALA A 21 -5.19 19.36 8.48
C ALA A 21 -4.75 19.61 7.03
N SER A 22 -4.84 18.60 6.16
CA SER A 22 -4.53 18.74 4.73
C SER A 22 -5.55 19.58 3.99
N VAL A 23 -6.82 19.50 4.35
CA VAL A 23 -7.88 20.36 3.82
C VAL A 23 -7.59 21.82 4.15
N ARG A 24 -7.15 22.11 5.39
CA ARG A 24 -6.80 23.48 5.81
C ARG A 24 -5.71 24.10 4.95
N GLU A 25 -4.70 23.32 4.55
CA GLU A 25 -3.63 23.79 3.65
C GLU A 25 -4.18 24.26 2.29
N LEU A 26 -5.17 23.55 1.75
CA LEU A 26 -5.80 23.91 0.48
C LEU A 26 -6.76 25.10 0.63
N THR A 27 -7.60 25.10 1.64
CA THR A 27 -8.57 26.20 1.86
C THR A 27 -7.88 27.52 2.18
N SER A 28 -6.76 27.49 2.91
CA SER A 28 -5.93 28.67 3.17
C SER A 28 -5.30 29.28 1.91
N GLN A 29 -5.14 28.49 0.86
CA GLN A 29 -4.66 28.92 -0.46
C GLN A 29 -5.78 29.30 -1.43
N GLY A 30 -7.03 29.34 -0.96
CA GLY A 30 -8.19 29.78 -1.73
C GLY A 30 -8.84 28.67 -2.57
N HIS A 31 -8.47 27.42 -2.37
CA HIS A 31 -9.16 26.30 -3.01
C HIS A 31 -10.44 25.94 -2.27
N GLN A 32 -11.41 25.40 -3.01
CA GLN A 32 -12.64 24.85 -2.43
C GLN A 32 -12.46 23.34 -2.23
N VAL A 33 -12.85 22.84 -1.06
CA VAL A 33 -12.81 21.41 -0.75
C VAL A 33 -14.21 20.94 -0.37
N TYR A 34 -14.70 19.94 -1.11
CA TYR A 34 -15.94 19.23 -0.80
C TYR A 34 -15.60 17.85 -0.24
N VAL A 35 -16.20 17.53 0.89
CA VAL A 35 -16.03 16.23 1.55
C VAL A 35 -17.39 15.56 1.65
N GLU A 36 -17.47 14.28 1.29
CA GLU A 36 -18.69 13.51 1.48
C GLU A 36 -18.96 13.31 2.98
N THR A 37 -20.22 13.42 3.39
CA THR A 37 -20.60 13.19 4.79
C THR A 37 -20.08 11.85 5.32
N ASN A 38 -19.58 11.86 6.54
CA ASN A 38 -19.00 10.70 7.23
C ASN A 38 -17.72 10.12 6.58
N ALA A 39 -17.08 10.80 5.63
CA ALA A 39 -15.86 10.29 5.00
C ALA A 39 -14.71 10.07 5.99
N GLY A 40 -14.59 10.91 7.02
CA GLY A 40 -13.55 10.83 8.05
C GLY A 40 -13.88 9.94 9.25
N ASN A 41 -15.11 9.43 9.36
CA ASN A 41 -15.57 8.73 10.58
C ASN A 41 -14.71 7.51 10.91
N GLY A 42 -14.27 6.76 9.91
CA GLY A 42 -13.44 5.57 10.10
C GLY A 42 -12.07 5.84 10.75
N ILE A 43 -11.62 7.10 10.74
CA ILE A 43 -10.35 7.52 11.36
C ILE A 43 -10.54 8.53 12.50
N GLY A 44 -11.79 8.73 12.94
CA GLY A 44 -12.15 9.56 14.10
C GLY A 44 -12.23 11.04 13.80
N PHE A 45 -12.57 11.45 12.57
CA PHE A 45 -12.93 12.82 12.21
C PHE A 45 -14.41 12.92 11.82
N SER A 46 -15.10 13.85 12.43
CA SER A 46 -16.48 14.20 12.10
C SER A 46 -16.57 15.17 10.93
N ASP A 47 -17.77 15.36 10.40
CA ASP A 47 -18.03 16.40 9.40
C ASP A 47 -17.70 17.81 9.92
N ASP A 48 -17.96 18.07 11.22
CA ASP A 48 -17.64 19.35 11.85
C ASP A 48 -16.13 19.63 11.89
N ASP A 49 -15.29 18.60 12.02
CA ASP A 49 -13.83 18.79 11.94
C ASP A 49 -13.40 19.31 10.57
N TYR A 50 -14.03 18.83 9.48
CA TYR A 50 -13.77 19.33 8.13
C TYR A 50 -14.37 20.72 7.89
N ILE A 51 -15.58 20.99 8.40
CA ILE A 51 -16.21 22.32 8.31
C ILE A 51 -15.35 23.37 9.02
N SER A 52 -14.81 23.05 10.18
CA SER A 52 -13.98 23.95 10.98
C SER A 52 -12.72 24.45 10.27
N VAL A 53 -12.26 23.73 9.26
CA VAL A 53 -11.07 24.06 8.44
C VAL A 53 -11.44 24.58 7.04
N GLY A 54 -12.73 24.87 6.81
CA GLY A 54 -13.21 25.53 5.60
C GLY A 54 -13.70 24.59 4.50
N ALA A 55 -13.85 23.28 4.74
CA ALA A 55 -14.51 22.39 3.81
C ALA A 55 -16.04 22.56 3.82
N SER A 56 -16.67 22.19 2.73
CA SER A 56 -18.12 22.03 2.63
C SER A 56 -18.48 20.54 2.58
N ILE A 57 -19.46 20.13 3.39
CA ILE A 57 -19.93 18.74 3.38
C ILE A 57 -21.03 18.55 2.35
N LEU A 58 -20.93 17.48 1.58
CA LEU A 58 -21.93 17.07 0.60
C LEU A 58 -22.54 15.71 0.99
N PRO A 59 -23.85 15.49 0.72
CA PRO A 59 -24.54 14.31 1.22
C PRO A 59 -24.15 13.02 0.51
N THR A 60 -23.70 13.08 -0.75
CA THR A 60 -23.43 11.89 -1.56
C THR A 60 -22.11 11.98 -2.35
N ALA A 61 -21.56 10.83 -2.71
CA ALA A 61 -20.41 10.77 -3.63
C ALA A 61 -20.75 11.44 -4.97
N ALA A 62 -21.96 11.24 -5.50
CA ALA A 62 -22.38 11.83 -6.76
C ALA A 62 -22.33 13.38 -6.73
N ASP A 63 -22.71 13.98 -5.62
CA ASP A 63 -22.58 15.44 -5.44
C ASP A 63 -21.11 15.87 -5.43
N VAL A 64 -20.22 15.10 -4.79
CA VAL A 64 -18.78 15.38 -4.75
C VAL A 64 -18.18 15.27 -6.15
N PHE A 65 -18.42 14.14 -6.86
CA PHE A 65 -17.89 13.93 -8.21
C PHE A 65 -18.39 14.97 -9.21
N SER A 66 -19.66 15.36 -9.11
CA SER A 66 -20.25 16.34 -10.05
C SER A 66 -19.64 17.74 -9.94
N LYS A 67 -19.19 18.15 -8.75
CA LYS A 67 -18.68 19.52 -8.48
C LYS A 67 -17.16 19.64 -8.56
N ALA A 68 -16.44 18.58 -8.24
CA ALA A 68 -14.99 18.64 -8.11
C ALA A 68 -14.26 18.62 -9.47
N ASP A 69 -13.18 19.40 -9.58
CA ASP A 69 -12.21 19.33 -10.68
C ASP A 69 -11.23 18.19 -10.46
N MET A 70 -10.91 17.91 -9.20
CA MET A 70 -10.02 16.84 -8.78
C MET A 70 -10.65 16.00 -7.67
N ILE A 71 -10.67 14.68 -7.86
CA ILE A 71 -11.07 13.70 -6.85
C ILE A 71 -9.82 13.12 -6.21
N VAL A 72 -9.75 13.17 -4.89
CA VAL A 72 -8.67 12.59 -4.08
C VAL A 72 -9.23 11.43 -3.26
N LYS A 73 -8.73 10.24 -3.49
CA LYS A 73 -9.14 8.99 -2.82
C LYS A 73 -7.94 8.23 -2.27
N VAL A 74 -8.21 7.13 -1.62
CA VAL A 74 -7.19 6.14 -1.21
C VAL A 74 -7.18 4.95 -2.15
N LYS A 75 -8.32 4.26 -2.30
CA LYS A 75 -8.42 3.06 -3.13
C LYS A 75 -8.95 3.36 -4.52
N GLU A 76 -8.70 2.40 -5.41
CA GLU A 76 -9.21 2.41 -6.76
C GLU A 76 -10.74 2.67 -6.78
N PRO A 77 -11.22 3.49 -7.72
CA PRO A 77 -12.64 3.81 -7.82
C PRO A 77 -13.44 2.55 -8.17
N GLN A 78 -14.48 2.28 -7.40
CA GLN A 78 -15.38 1.17 -7.68
C GLN A 78 -16.28 1.49 -8.89
N ALA A 79 -16.95 0.49 -9.49
CA ALA A 79 -17.73 0.67 -10.72
C ALA A 79 -18.72 1.84 -10.66
N VAL A 80 -19.41 2.01 -9.53
CA VAL A 80 -20.35 3.12 -9.32
C VAL A 80 -19.64 4.49 -9.30
N GLU A 81 -18.41 4.56 -8.83
CA GLU A 81 -17.61 5.78 -8.80
C GLU A 81 -17.02 6.08 -10.18
N ARG A 82 -16.54 5.07 -10.90
CA ARG A 82 -16.03 5.23 -12.26
C ARG A 82 -17.08 5.78 -13.22
N ALA A 83 -18.34 5.38 -13.04
CA ALA A 83 -19.47 5.90 -13.80
C ALA A 83 -19.76 7.41 -13.56
N MET A 84 -19.27 7.97 -12.45
CA MET A 84 -19.43 9.40 -12.11
C MET A 84 -18.28 10.27 -12.63
N LEU A 85 -17.19 9.67 -13.10
CA LEU A 85 -16.07 10.40 -13.66
C LEU A 85 -16.44 11.08 -14.99
N ARG A 86 -15.85 12.24 -15.23
CA ARG A 86 -16.08 13.02 -16.45
C ARG A 86 -14.77 13.39 -17.15
N GLU A 87 -14.87 13.71 -18.43
CA GLU A 87 -13.74 14.13 -19.24
C GLU A 87 -12.96 15.29 -18.60
N GLY A 88 -11.64 15.16 -18.51
CA GLY A 88 -10.74 16.15 -17.95
C GLY A 88 -10.72 16.25 -16.43
N GLN A 89 -11.58 15.53 -15.72
CA GLN A 89 -11.56 15.49 -14.26
C GLN A 89 -10.32 14.73 -13.77
N ILE A 90 -9.59 15.29 -12.82
CA ILE A 90 -8.43 14.63 -12.22
C ILE A 90 -8.90 13.60 -11.21
N LEU A 91 -8.37 12.39 -11.30
CA LEU A 91 -8.50 11.34 -10.30
C LEU A 91 -7.10 11.02 -9.75
N PHE A 92 -6.86 11.29 -8.48
CA PHE A 92 -5.58 11.07 -7.80
C PHE A 92 -5.76 10.08 -6.65
N THR A 93 -5.29 8.84 -6.83
CA THR A 93 -5.54 7.70 -5.95
C THR A 93 -4.62 6.52 -6.30
N TYR A 94 -4.63 5.44 -5.51
CA TYR A 94 -4.15 4.14 -6.00
C TYR A 94 -5.10 3.60 -7.06
N LEU A 95 -4.56 3.04 -8.13
CA LEU A 95 -5.32 2.50 -9.26
C LEU A 95 -5.13 1.00 -9.46
N HIS A 96 -3.89 0.52 -9.45
CA HIS A 96 -3.55 -0.90 -9.69
C HIS A 96 -4.18 -1.46 -10.97
N LEU A 97 -3.97 -0.79 -12.11
CA LEU A 97 -4.69 -1.07 -13.36
C LEU A 97 -4.26 -2.37 -14.03
N ALA A 98 -2.98 -2.76 -13.96
CA ALA A 98 -2.44 -3.89 -14.71
C ALA A 98 -3.18 -5.23 -14.51
N PRO A 99 -3.74 -5.58 -13.33
CA PRO A 99 -4.54 -6.80 -13.15
C PRO A 99 -6.05 -6.58 -13.38
N ASP A 100 -6.54 -5.36 -13.65
CA ASP A 100 -7.97 -5.03 -13.66
C ASP A 100 -8.39 -4.37 -14.99
N PHE A 101 -8.65 -5.21 -15.99
CA PHE A 101 -9.08 -4.73 -17.30
C PHE A 101 -10.42 -3.98 -17.27
N PRO A 102 -11.48 -4.43 -16.57
CA PRO A 102 -12.75 -3.69 -16.48
C PRO A 102 -12.55 -2.26 -15.95
N GLN A 103 -11.76 -2.08 -14.88
CA GLN A 103 -11.44 -0.76 -14.36
C GLN A 103 -10.69 0.09 -15.39
N THR A 104 -9.67 -0.49 -16.01
CA THR A 104 -8.87 0.20 -17.03
C THR A 104 -9.71 0.68 -18.20
N GLU A 105 -10.60 -0.20 -18.74
CA GLU A 105 -11.51 0.13 -19.83
C GLU A 105 -12.48 1.27 -19.47
N GLU A 106 -13.06 1.23 -18.26
CA GLU A 106 -14.00 2.25 -17.81
C GLU A 106 -13.30 3.60 -17.58
N LEU A 107 -12.07 3.62 -17.06
CA LEU A 107 -11.28 4.84 -16.94
C LEU A 107 -10.90 5.44 -18.29
N ILE A 108 -10.54 4.62 -19.26
CA ILE A 108 -10.32 5.07 -20.65
C ILE A 108 -11.60 5.71 -21.21
N LYS A 109 -12.75 5.06 -21.05
CA LYS A 109 -14.06 5.57 -21.52
C LYS A 109 -14.47 6.87 -20.84
N SER A 110 -14.12 7.07 -19.56
CA SER A 110 -14.44 8.29 -18.81
C SER A 110 -13.69 9.52 -19.33
N LYS A 111 -12.55 9.33 -20.00
CA LYS A 111 -11.62 10.37 -20.44
C LYS A 111 -11.12 11.26 -19.30
N ALA A 112 -11.16 10.79 -18.07
CA ALA A 112 -10.58 11.46 -16.92
C ALA A 112 -9.04 11.49 -17.02
N VAL A 113 -8.41 12.33 -16.19
CA VAL A 113 -6.96 12.39 -16.01
C VAL A 113 -6.62 11.59 -14.75
N CYS A 114 -6.18 10.33 -14.92
CA CYS A 114 -5.97 9.38 -13.84
C CYS A 114 -4.49 9.31 -13.46
N ILE A 115 -4.17 9.78 -12.27
CA ILE A 115 -2.81 9.82 -11.72
C ILE A 115 -2.73 8.81 -10.58
N ALA A 116 -1.94 7.76 -10.76
CA ALA A 116 -1.79 6.66 -9.81
C ALA A 116 -0.70 6.97 -8.77
N TYR A 117 -1.00 6.79 -7.49
CA TYR A 117 -0.02 6.95 -6.42
C TYR A 117 1.15 5.98 -6.56
N GLU A 118 0.88 4.72 -6.91
CA GLU A 118 1.86 3.65 -6.95
C GLU A 118 2.88 3.73 -8.09
N THR A 119 2.65 4.58 -9.08
CA THR A 119 3.58 4.76 -10.21
C THR A 119 4.35 6.08 -10.14
N VAL A 120 4.02 6.99 -9.21
CA VAL A 120 4.84 8.19 -8.98
C VAL A 120 6.22 7.80 -8.48
N THR A 121 7.26 8.33 -9.12
CA THR A 121 8.65 8.10 -8.74
C THR A 121 9.30 9.36 -8.15
N ASP A 122 10.40 9.19 -7.45
CA ASP A 122 11.32 10.26 -7.07
C ASP A 122 12.58 10.27 -7.96
N ASN A 123 13.46 11.24 -7.76
CA ASN A 123 14.70 11.38 -8.52
C ASN A 123 15.67 10.18 -8.40
N MET A 124 15.41 9.27 -7.46
CA MET A 124 16.19 8.03 -7.25
C MET A 124 15.42 6.79 -7.77
N GLY A 125 14.29 6.97 -8.44
CA GLY A 125 13.43 5.88 -8.93
C GLY A 125 12.68 5.14 -7.81
N ARG A 126 12.57 5.71 -6.60
CA ARG A 126 11.78 5.13 -5.51
C ARG A 126 10.32 5.56 -5.67
N LEU A 127 9.42 4.87 -4.98
CA LEU A 127 7.96 5.06 -5.04
C LEU A 127 7.47 5.80 -3.77
N PRO A 128 7.57 7.14 -3.72
CA PRO A 128 7.34 7.92 -2.50
C PRO A 128 5.90 7.85 -1.98
N LEU A 129 4.91 7.59 -2.86
CA LEU A 129 3.51 7.49 -2.46
C LEU A 129 3.08 6.05 -2.15
N LEU A 130 3.87 5.05 -2.54
CA LEU A 130 3.67 3.65 -2.14
C LEU A 130 4.39 3.33 -0.82
N ALA A 131 5.55 3.94 -0.58
CA ALA A 131 6.39 3.69 0.58
C ALA A 131 5.64 3.78 1.93
N PRO A 132 4.76 4.77 2.21
CA PRO A 132 4.04 4.84 3.47
C PRO A 132 3.18 3.61 3.75
N MET A 133 2.53 3.04 2.73
CA MET A 133 1.72 1.83 2.91
C MET A 133 2.59 0.59 3.09
N SER A 134 3.74 0.53 2.43
CA SER A 134 4.75 -0.51 2.65
C SER A 134 5.34 -0.46 4.06
N GLU A 135 5.56 0.74 4.62
CA GLU A 135 6.01 0.92 5.99
C GLU A 135 4.96 0.44 7.00
N VAL A 136 3.70 0.84 6.80
CA VAL A 136 2.59 0.39 7.65
C VAL A 136 2.42 -1.13 7.56
N ALA A 137 2.41 -1.70 6.37
CA ALA A 137 2.26 -3.14 6.16
C ALA A 137 3.39 -3.94 6.84
N GLY A 138 4.64 -3.48 6.70
CA GLY A 138 5.79 -4.10 7.36
C GLY A 138 5.66 -4.10 8.87
N ARG A 139 5.28 -2.97 9.47
CA ARG A 139 5.08 -2.87 10.93
C ARG A 139 3.90 -3.72 11.40
N MET A 140 2.79 -3.68 10.65
CA MET A 140 1.61 -4.46 10.97
C MET A 140 1.84 -5.97 10.86
N SER A 141 2.74 -6.43 9.98
CA SER A 141 3.04 -7.85 9.84
C SER A 141 3.53 -8.49 11.15
N ILE A 142 4.25 -7.73 11.96
CA ILE A 142 4.73 -8.20 13.28
C ILE A 142 3.60 -8.17 14.32
N GLN A 143 2.73 -7.17 14.29
CA GLN A 143 1.55 -7.14 15.16
C GLN A 143 0.63 -8.32 14.86
N ALA A 144 0.30 -8.57 13.61
CA ALA A 144 -0.50 -9.71 13.17
C ALA A 144 0.21 -11.04 13.47
N GLY A 145 1.50 -11.15 13.18
CA GLY A 145 2.31 -12.33 13.44
C GLY A 145 2.38 -12.68 14.93
N ALA A 146 2.52 -11.68 15.80
CA ALA A 146 2.50 -11.90 17.25
C ALA A 146 1.15 -12.48 17.70
N GLN A 147 0.06 -11.95 17.19
CA GLN A 147 -1.29 -12.42 17.50
C GLN A 147 -1.52 -13.85 16.98
N THR A 148 -1.04 -14.18 15.80
CA THR A 148 -1.20 -15.55 15.22
C THR A 148 -0.44 -16.60 16.00
N LEU A 149 0.59 -16.25 16.79
CA LEU A 149 1.32 -17.17 17.66
C LEU A 149 0.59 -17.51 18.96
N GLU A 150 -0.49 -16.80 19.30
CA GLU A 150 -1.31 -17.10 20.47
C GLU A 150 -2.09 -18.41 20.29
N LYS A 151 -2.28 -19.15 21.39
CA LYS A 151 -2.99 -20.45 21.37
C LYS A 151 -4.41 -20.37 20.82
N SER A 152 -5.13 -19.29 21.16
CA SER A 152 -6.50 -19.05 20.69
C SER A 152 -6.61 -18.90 19.17
N ASN A 153 -5.50 -18.54 18.51
CA ASN A 153 -5.42 -18.32 17.06
C ASN A 153 -4.75 -19.48 16.30
N GLY A 154 -4.57 -20.63 16.96
CA GLY A 154 -3.93 -21.82 16.38
C GLY A 154 -2.41 -21.85 16.52
N GLY A 155 -1.80 -20.80 17.08
CA GLY A 155 -0.37 -20.67 17.26
C GLY A 155 0.23 -21.59 18.33
N SER A 156 1.55 -21.61 18.40
CA SER A 156 2.32 -22.43 19.38
C SER A 156 2.23 -21.92 20.83
N GLY A 157 1.71 -20.72 21.04
CA GLY A 157 1.62 -20.08 22.37
C GLY A 157 2.92 -19.39 22.78
N LEU A 158 3.62 -18.78 21.80
CA LEU A 158 4.88 -18.06 22.04
C LEU A 158 4.66 -16.56 22.15
N LEU A 159 5.42 -15.94 23.03
CA LEU A 159 5.58 -14.48 23.14
C LEU A 159 6.85 -14.07 22.36
N LEU A 160 6.73 -13.12 21.42
CA LEU A 160 7.85 -12.75 20.54
C LEU A 160 9.13 -12.39 21.30
N GLY A 161 9.03 -11.62 22.37
CA GLY A 161 10.19 -11.17 23.15
C GLY A 161 10.65 -12.14 24.22
N GLY A 162 9.97 -13.26 24.43
CA GLY A 162 10.19 -14.12 25.60
C GLY A 162 9.98 -13.36 26.91
N VAL A 163 10.51 -13.91 28.00
CA VAL A 163 10.58 -13.28 29.33
C VAL A 163 11.90 -13.69 30.00
N PRO A 164 12.33 -13.05 31.11
CA PRO A 164 13.53 -13.49 31.81
C PRO A 164 13.51 -14.99 32.12
N GLY A 165 14.50 -15.72 31.60
CA GLY A 165 14.60 -17.17 31.70
C GLY A 165 13.93 -17.97 30.57
N VAL A 166 13.26 -17.31 29.62
CA VAL A 166 12.64 -17.92 28.45
C VAL A 166 13.13 -17.23 27.18
N GLU A 167 13.65 -17.98 26.22
CA GLU A 167 14.15 -17.47 24.98
C GLU A 167 13.07 -16.74 24.15
N PRO A 168 13.43 -15.69 23.39
CA PRO A 168 12.53 -15.03 22.45
C PRO A 168 12.22 -15.93 21.26
N ALA A 169 11.11 -15.63 20.58
CA ALA A 169 10.74 -16.27 19.33
C ALA A 169 11.72 -15.91 18.20
N LYS A 170 11.94 -16.86 17.28
CA LYS A 170 12.74 -16.66 16.06
C LYS A 170 11.87 -16.09 14.95
N VAL A 171 12.17 -14.89 14.52
CA VAL A 171 11.48 -14.19 13.43
C VAL A 171 12.40 -14.13 12.21
N VAL A 172 11.93 -14.65 11.09
CA VAL A 172 12.64 -14.59 9.81
C VAL A 172 11.89 -13.65 8.86
N VAL A 173 12.61 -12.65 8.34
CA VAL A 173 12.08 -11.71 7.35
C VAL A 173 12.73 -12.00 6.01
N VAL A 174 11.93 -12.40 5.03
CA VAL A 174 12.39 -12.70 3.67
C VAL A 174 12.12 -11.49 2.78
N GLY A 175 13.20 -10.79 2.42
CA GLY A 175 13.19 -9.49 1.73
C GLY A 175 13.50 -8.34 2.68
N GLY A 176 14.57 -7.57 2.41
CA GLY A 176 15.06 -6.44 3.22
C GLY A 176 14.66 -5.07 2.68
N GLY A 177 13.68 -4.99 1.79
CA GLY A 177 13.14 -3.74 1.25
C GLY A 177 12.39 -2.92 2.29
N VAL A 178 11.54 -1.98 1.85
CA VAL A 178 10.78 -1.11 2.77
C VAL A 178 9.93 -1.91 3.74
N VAL A 179 9.17 -2.89 3.25
CA VAL A 179 8.32 -3.77 4.06
C VAL A 179 9.17 -4.52 5.09
N GLY A 180 10.17 -5.27 4.61
CA GLY A 180 10.97 -6.13 5.48
C GLY A 180 11.80 -5.39 6.52
N ALA A 181 12.38 -4.25 6.16
CA ALA A 181 13.10 -3.41 7.11
C ALA A 181 12.17 -2.89 8.24
N ASN A 182 10.93 -2.51 7.90
CA ASN A 182 9.95 -2.07 8.89
C ASN A 182 9.45 -3.23 9.76
N ALA A 183 9.26 -4.42 9.19
CA ALA A 183 8.97 -5.63 9.95
C ALA A 183 10.10 -5.94 10.94
N ALA A 184 11.34 -5.94 10.47
CA ALA A 184 12.51 -6.20 11.31
C ALA A 184 12.66 -5.19 12.46
N ARG A 185 12.41 -3.88 12.21
CA ARG A 185 12.43 -2.85 13.26
C ARG A 185 11.45 -3.17 14.39
N MET A 186 10.23 -3.61 14.04
CA MET A 186 9.23 -3.96 15.05
C MET A 186 9.60 -5.24 15.80
N ALA A 187 10.06 -6.28 15.09
CA ALA A 187 10.48 -7.52 15.72
C ALA A 187 11.67 -7.32 16.68
N VAL A 188 12.68 -6.55 16.26
CA VAL A 188 13.80 -6.14 17.12
C VAL A 188 13.32 -5.31 18.32
N GLY A 189 12.38 -4.38 18.08
CA GLY A 189 11.78 -3.58 19.15
C GLY A 189 11.05 -4.42 20.20
N LEU A 190 10.44 -5.52 19.80
CA LEU A 190 9.82 -6.52 20.68
C LEU A 190 10.81 -7.53 21.25
N ARG A 191 12.11 -7.37 20.98
CA ARG A 191 13.21 -8.25 21.45
C ARG A 191 13.16 -9.68 20.92
N ALA A 192 12.57 -9.92 19.74
CA ALA A 192 12.64 -11.20 19.07
C ALA A 192 14.07 -11.52 18.57
N ASP A 193 14.37 -12.80 18.33
CA ASP A 193 15.60 -13.23 17.63
C ASP A 193 15.34 -13.09 16.12
N VAL A 194 15.88 -12.02 15.50
CA VAL A 194 15.52 -11.63 14.14
C VAL A 194 16.63 -11.99 13.15
N THR A 195 16.23 -12.61 12.03
CA THR A 195 17.08 -12.83 10.85
C THR A 195 16.41 -12.22 9.62
N ILE A 196 17.17 -11.42 8.85
CA ILE A 196 16.72 -10.80 7.59
C ILE A 196 17.47 -11.43 6.44
N LEU A 197 16.75 -11.87 5.41
CA LEU A 197 17.30 -12.47 4.20
C LEU A 197 17.06 -11.53 3.01
N ASP A 198 18.11 -11.15 2.28
CA ASP A 198 18.01 -10.38 1.04
C ASP A 198 19.11 -10.79 0.05
N ARG A 199 18.89 -10.58 -1.26
CA ARG A 199 19.88 -10.83 -2.31
C ARG A 199 20.71 -9.60 -2.67
N ASN A 200 20.24 -8.41 -2.32
CA ASN A 200 20.94 -7.18 -2.65
C ASN A 200 21.96 -6.84 -1.55
N VAL A 201 23.24 -6.88 -1.88
CA VAL A 201 24.34 -6.66 -0.93
C VAL A 201 24.32 -5.23 -0.35
N ASP A 202 23.89 -4.23 -1.10
CA ASP A 202 23.79 -2.86 -0.58
C ASP A 202 22.64 -2.73 0.42
N THR A 203 21.52 -3.43 0.18
CA THR A 203 20.45 -3.58 1.18
C THR A 203 20.97 -4.26 2.44
N LEU A 204 21.75 -5.33 2.31
CA LEU A 204 22.34 -6.03 3.46
C LEU A 204 23.28 -5.12 4.25
N ARG A 205 24.18 -4.36 3.60
CA ARG A 205 25.07 -3.39 4.26
C ARG A 205 24.29 -2.33 5.04
N ARG A 206 23.28 -1.73 4.42
CA ARG A 206 22.41 -0.74 5.07
C ARG A 206 21.70 -1.31 6.30
N LEU A 207 21.18 -2.53 6.21
CA LEU A 207 20.52 -3.20 7.34
C LEU A 207 21.51 -3.58 8.46
N ASP A 208 22.72 -4.01 8.13
CA ASP A 208 23.76 -4.32 9.10
C ASP A 208 24.16 -3.05 9.88
N GLU A 209 24.37 -1.95 9.18
CA GLU A 209 24.64 -0.64 9.79
C GLU A 209 23.47 -0.16 10.68
N GLU A 210 22.22 -0.35 10.24
CA GLU A 210 21.04 0.07 10.99
C GLU A 210 20.84 -0.75 12.27
N PHE A 211 20.94 -2.08 12.16
CA PHE A 211 20.64 -2.95 13.29
C PHE A 211 21.79 -3.21 14.23
N GLN A 212 23.06 -2.99 13.80
CA GLN A 212 24.25 -3.09 14.65
C GLN A 212 24.29 -4.40 15.46
N GLY A 213 24.05 -5.53 14.80
CA GLY A 213 24.03 -6.86 15.42
C GLY A 213 22.76 -7.23 16.19
N ARG A 214 21.77 -6.36 16.29
CA ARG A 214 20.47 -6.68 16.91
C ARG A 214 19.56 -7.54 16.01
N ALA A 215 19.87 -7.64 14.74
CA ALA A 215 19.32 -8.58 13.79
C ALA A 215 20.46 -9.22 13.00
N LYS A 216 20.31 -10.48 12.66
CA LYS A 216 21.21 -11.18 11.74
C LYS A 216 20.82 -10.77 10.32
N VAL A 217 21.78 -10.39 9.51
CA VAL A 217 21.58 -10.00 8.11
C VAL A 217 22.31 -11.00 7.23
N VAL A 218 21.58 -11.75 6.42
CA VAL A 218 22.09 -12.93 5.71
C VAL A 218 21.76 -12.85 4.23
N TYR A 219 22.70 -13.25 3.37
CA TYR A 219 22.46 -13.35 1.93
C TYR A 219 21.47 -14.48 1.62
N SER A 220 20.42 -14.16 0.86
CA SER A 220 19.31 -15.07 0.57
C SER A 220 19.66 -16.06 -0.54
N THR A 221 20.12 -17.24 -0.14
CA THR A 221 20.20 -18.44 -0.99
C THR A 221 19.06 -19.38 -0.67
N GLU A 222 18.81 -20.40 -1.51
CA GLU A 222 17.84 -21.46 -1.20
C GLU A 222 18.18 -22.17 0.11
N ASP A 223 19.44 -22.51 0.33
CA ASP A 223 19.94 -23.13 1.57
C ASP A 223 19.70 -22.21 2.79
N ALA A 224 19.98 -20.91 2.66
CA ALA A 224 19.74 -19.96 3.74
C ALA A 224 18.24 -19.82 4.07
N ILE A 225 17.39 -19.78 3.05
CA ILE A 225 15.93 -19.74 3.23
C ILE A 225 15.49 -20.99 3.98
N GLU A 226 15.82 -22.18 3.48
CA GLU A 226 15.45 -23.45 4.10
C GLU A 226 15.91 -23.50 5.56
N LYS A 227 17.20 -23.31 5.81
CA LYS A 227 17.79 -23.34 7.15
C LYS A 227 17.08 -22.43 8.17
N HIS A 228 16.77 -21.20 7.77
CA HIS A 228 16.17 -20.24 8.68
C HIS A 228 14.66 -20.42 8.81
N VAL A 229 13.94 -20.71 7.72
CA VAL A 229 12.49 -20.93 7.73
C VAL A 229 12.11 -22.14 8.57
N LEU A 230 12.79 -23.26 8.42
CA LEU A 230 12.49 -24.51 9.16
C LEU A 230 12.65 -24.34 10.69
N THR A 231 13.46 -23.40 11.14
CA THR A 231 13.69 -23.15 12.58
C THR A 231 12.92 -21.95 13.12
N ALA A 232 12.21 -21.22 12.25
CA ALA A 232 11.46 -20.03 12.61
C ALA A 232 10.18 -20.36 13.42
N ASP A 233 9.78 -19.40 14.24
CA ASP A 233 8.47 -19.37 14.88
C ASP A 233 7.51 -18.47 14.11
N LEU A 234 8.07 -17.42 13.46
CA LEU A 234 7.33 -16.49 12.60
C LEU A 234 8.15 -16.17 11.34
N VAL A 235 7.55 -16.31 10.17
CA VAL A 235 8.16 -15.92 8.89
C VAL A 235 7.35 -14.81 8.24
N ILE A 236 8.02 -13.72 7.85
CA ILE A 236 7.43 -12.60 7.11
C ILE A 236 7.89 -12.65 5.66
N GLY A 237 6.95 -12.82 4.74
CA GLY A 237 7.18 -12.70 3.30
C GLY A 237 7.08 -11.23 2.86
N ALA A 238 8.21 -10.63 2.53
CA ALA A 238 8.33 -9.20 2.25
C ALA A 238 9.06 -8.89 0.93
N VAL A 239 9.07 -9.84 0.00
CA VAL A 239 9.66 -9.64 -1.33
C VAL A 239 8.63 -9.04 -2.26
N LEU A 240 8.89 -7.83 -2.72
CA LEU A 240 8.09 -7.10 -3.68
C LEU A 240 8.95 -6.81 -4.91
N ILE A 241 8.46 -7.20 -6.08
CA ILE A 241 9.08 -6.85 -7.37
C ILE A 241 8.12 -5.87 -8.07
N PRO A 242 8.52 -4.61 -8.27
CA PRO A 242 7.67 -3.64 -8.95
C PRO A 242 7.21 -4.15 -10.32
N GLY A 243 5.90 -4.10 -10.58
CA GLY A 243 5.31 -4.51 -11.86
C GLY A 243 5.30 -6.02 -12.15
N ALA A 244 5.72 -6.89 -11.21
CA ALA A 244 5.76 -8.33 -11.42
C ALA A 244 5.16 -9.12 -10.25
N ALA A 245 4.82 -10.38 -10.49
CA ALA A 245 4.40 -11.29 -9.44
C ALA A 245 5.55 -11.59 -8.46
N ALA A 246 5.23 -11.73 -7.18
CA ALA A 246 6.19 -12.14 -6.17
C ALA A 246 6.72 -13.57 -6.46
N PRO A 247 8.04 -13.82 -6.32
CA PRO A 247 8.57 -15.16 -6.50
C PRO A 247 8.15 -16.07 -5.34
N LYS A 248 7.83 -17.33 -5.63
CA LYS A 248 7.49 -18.34 -4.63
C LYS A 248 8.78 -18.87 -3.98
N LEU A 249 9.26 -18.19 -2.95
CA LEU A 249 10.51 -18.50 -2.27
C LEU A 249 10.35 -19.57 -1.19
N ILE A 250 9.18 -19.67 -0.58
CA ILE A 250 8.87 -20.65 0.46
C ILE A 250 7.90 -21.68 -0.12
N THR A 251 8.38 -22.92 -0.24
CA THR A 251 7.64 -24.01 -0.86
C THR A 251 6.66 -24.68 0.12
N LYS A 252 5.75 -25.49 -0.41
CA LYS A 252 4.87 -26.35 0.41
C LYS A 252 5.67 -27.29 1.30
N GLU A 253 6.79 -27.79 0.81
CA GLU A 253 7.65 -28.69 1.58
C GLU A 253 8.31 -27.96 2.76
N HIS A 254 8.72 -26.70 2.60
CA HIS A 254 9.19 -25.89 3.72
C HIS A 254 8.10 -25.73 4.79
N ILE A 255 6.87 -25.40 4.39
CA ILE A 255 5.73 -25.25 5.32
C ILE A 255 5.49 -26.53 6.11
N LYS A 256 5.46 -27.66 5.43
CA LYS A 256 5.25 -28.97 6.06
C LYS A 256 6.31 -29.33 7.11
N GLN A 257 7.55 -28.83 6.94
CA GLN A 257 8.66 -29.08 7.84
C GLN A 257 8.82 -28.00 8.93
N MET A 258 8.07 -26.93 8.88
CA MET A 258 8.07 -25.91 9.93
C MET A 258 7.54 -26.48 11.24
N LYS A 259 7.84 -25.79 12.34
CA LYS A 259 7.34 -26.18 13.65
C LYS A 259 5.80 -26.07 13.72
N THR A 260 5.15 -27.05 14.31
CA THR A 260 3.71 -27.00 14.60
C THR A 260 3.35 -25.75 15.38
N GLY A 261 2.34 -25.01 14.90
CA GLY A 261 1.88 -23.75 15.49
C GLY A 261 2.78 -22.56 15.22
N SER A 262 3.79 -22.68 14.34
CA SER A 262 4.48 -21.52 13.79
C SER A 262 3.53 -20.72 12.88
N ALA A 263 3.91 -19.50 12.55
CA ALA A 263 3.08 -18.60 11.75
C ALA A 263 3.85 -18.02 10.56
N VAL A 264 3.12 -17.74 9.49
CA VAL A 264 3.62 -17.00 8.33
C VAL A 264 2.70 -15.81 8.06
N VAL A 265 3.30 -14.67 7.72
CA VAL A 265 2.59 -13.47 7.28
C VAL A 265 3.10 -13.11 5.90
N ASP A 266 2.23 -13.19 4.90
CA ASP A 266 2.59 -12.87 3.52
C ASP A 266 2.15 -11.46 3.16
N VAL A 267 3.08 -10.50 3.30
CA VAL A 267 2.80 -9.09 2.96
C VAL A 267 2.79 -8.87 1.46
N ALA A 268 3.42 -9.75 0.69
CA ALA A 268 3.44 -9.68 -0.77
C ALA A 268 2.19 -10.30 -1.43
N ILE A 269 1.16 -10.60 -0.66
CA ILE A 269 -0.05 -11.32 -1.13
C ILE A 269 -0.76 -10.59 -2.28
N ASP A 270 -0.75 -9.25 -2.30
CA ASP A 270 -1.34 -8.45 -3.38
C ASP A 270 -0.65 -8.71 -4.74
N GLN A 271 0.57 -9.25 -4.73
CA GLN A 271 1.34 -9.67 -5.90
C GLN A 271 1.46 -11.19 -6.03
N GLY A 272 0.51 -11.93 -5.47
CA GLY A 272 0.45 -13.38 -5.49
C GLY A 272 1.15 -14.09 -4.33
N GLY A 273 1.91 -13.37 -3.50
CA GLY A 273 2.57 -13.88 -2.30
C GLY A 273 3.87 -14.63 -2.51
N CYS A 274 4.71 -14.66 -1.47
CA CYS A 274 6.03 -15.32 -1.45
C CYS A 274 5.97 -16.81 -1.11
N PHE A 275 4.85 -17.31 -0.61
CA PHE A 275 4.68 -18.73 -0.22
C PHE A 275 3.84 -19.46 -1.28
N GLU A 276 4.20 -20.70 -1.59
CA GLU A 276 3.37 -21.54 -2.47
C GLU A 276 1.98 -21.82 -1.90
N THR A 277 1.86 -21.82 -0.56
CA THR A 277 0.61 -22.05 0.17
C THR A 277 -0.22 -20.81 0.38
N SER A 278 0.25 -19.62 -0.04
CA SER A 278 -0.47 -18.35 0.15
C SER A 278 -1.67 -18.22 -0.78
N HIS A 279 -2.79 -17.82 -0.20
CA HIS A 279 -3.92 -17.25 -0.92
C HIS A 279 -4.48 -16.06 -0.14
N ALA A 280 -5.04 -15.08 -0.85
CA ALA A 280 -5.53 -13.86 -0.23
C ALA A 280 -6.68 -14.13 0.74
N THR A 281 -6.60 -13.49 1.91
CA THR A 281 -7.64 -13.47 2.93
C THR A 281 -8.16 -12.05 3.14
N THR A 282 -9.17 -11.90 3.99
CA THR A 282 -9.79 -10.62 4.30
C THR A 282 -9.65 -10.28 5.79
N HIS A 283 -9.93 -9.04 6.17
CA HIS A 283 -9.95 -8.66 7.59
C HIS A 283 -11.04 -9.36 8.41
N ALA A 284 -12.10 -9.88 7.76
CA ALA A 284 -13.16 -10.64 8.42
C ALA A 284 -12.71 -12.07 8.78
N GLU A 285 -11.95 -12.70 7.87
CA GLU A 285 -11.40 -14.05 8.05
C GLU A 285 -9.90 -13.99 7.70
N PRO A 286 -9.05 -13.51 8.63
CA PRO A 286 -7.68 -13.13 8.30
C PRO A 286 -6.70 -14.30 8.18
N THR A 287 -7.02 -15.46 8.77
CA THR A 287 -6.09 -16.58 8.89
C THR A 287 -6.68 -17.89 8.41
N TYR A 288 -5.80 -18.80 8.02
CA TYR A 288 -6.08 -20.22 7.76
C TYR A 288 -4.87 -21.05 8.17
N ILE A 289 -5.03 -22.38 8.25
CA ILE A 289 -3.96 -23.30 8.66
C ILE A 289 -3.64 -24.26 7.52
N VAL A 290 -2.35 -24.43 7.22
CA VAL A 290 -1.81 -25.44 6.32
C VAL A 290 -0.68 -26.17 7.03
N ASP A 291 -0.74 -27.48 7.10
CA ASP A 291 0.28 -28.34 7.75
C ASP A 291 0.69 -27.81 9.15
N ASP A 292 -0.31 -27.51 9.98
CA ASP A 292 -0.16 -26.95 11.33
C ASP A 292 0.56 -25.59 11.42
N VAL A 293 0.71 -24.88 10.32
CA VAL A 293 1.26 -23.50 10.26
C VAL A 293 0.15 -22.51 10.00
N VAL A 294 0.05 -21.48 10.85
CA VAL A 294 -0.95 -20.42 10.72
C VAL A 294 -0.53 -19.43 9.64
N HIS A 295 -1.40 -19.21 8.66
CA HIS A 295 -1.17 -18.26 7.56
C HIS A 295 -2.02 -17.01 7.76
N TYR A 296 -1.37 -15.85 7.73
CA TYR A 296 -2.01 -14.53 7.66
C TYR A 296 -1.66 -13.89 6.31
N CYS A 297 -2.63 -13.81 5.42
CA CYS A 297 -2.43 -13.35 4.04
C CYS A 297 -3.48 -12.29 3.65
N VAL A 298 -3.76 -11.36 4.56
CA VAL A 298 -4.79 -10.33 4.32
C VAL A 298 -4.32 -9.36 3.25
N ALA A 299 -5.07 -9.29 2.17
CA ALA A 299 -4.91 -8.23 1.17
C ALA A 299 -5.27 -6.87 1.80
N ASN A 300 -4.51 -5.84 1.45
CA ASN A 300 -4.73 -4.49 2.03
C ASN A 300 -4.52 -4.43 3.56
N MET A 301 -3.45 -5.02 4.06
CA MET A 301 -3.09 -4.95 5.49
C MET A 301 -3.16 -3.53 6.09
N PRO A 302 -2.69 -2.46 5.41
CA PRO A 302 -2.77 -1.10 5.95
C PRO A 302 -4.20 -0.62 6.25
N GLY A 303 -5.22 -1.17 5.61
CA GLY A 303 -6.63 -0.85 5.87
C GLY A 303 -7.08 -1.16 7.30
N ALA A 304 -6.49 -2.16 7.96
CA ALA A 304 -6.80 -2.50 9.34
C ALA A 304 -6.41 -1.41 10.36
N VAL A 305 -5.43 -0.60 10.03
CA VAL A 305 -4.95 0.52 10.88
C VAL A 305 -5.18 1.84 10.15
N ALA A 306 -6.44 2.06 9.76
CA ALA A 306 -6.88 3.11 8.86
C ALA A 306 -6.42 4.53 9.31
N ARG A 307 -6.45 4.83 10.61
CA ARG A 307 -6.01 6.12 11.13
C ARG A 307 -4.52 6.36 10.86
N THR A 308 -3.66 5.42 11.25
CA THR A 308 -2.20 5.51 10.99
C THR A 308 -1.92 5.60 9.49
N SER A 309 -2.56 4.75 8.71
CA SER A 309 -2.39 4.67 7.25
C SER A 309 -2.81 5.95 6.54
N THR A 310 -3.94 6.55 6.95
CA THR A 310 -4.41 7.82 6.37
C THR A 310 -3.42 8.95 6.64
N PHE A 311 -2.95 9.09 7.87
CA PHE A 311 -1.98 10.14 8.21
C PHE A 311 -0.66 9.95 7.44
N ALA A 312 -0.13 8.72 7.41
CA ALA A 312 1.10 8.42 6.68
C ALA A 312 0.96 8.72 5.18
N LEU A 313 -0.14 8.30 4.56
CA LEU A 313 -0.41 8.56 3.15
C LEU A 313 -0.61 10.06 2.89
N ASN A 314 -1.41 10.74 3.70
CA ASN A 314 -1.69 12.17 3.53
C ASN A 314 -0.43 13.03 3.63
N ASN A 315 0.49 12.71 4.54
CA ASN A 315 1.77 13.41 4.63
C ASN A 315 2.58 13.29 3.33
N ALA A 316 2.50 12.16 2.65
CA ALA A 316 3.19 11.95 1.38
C ALA A 316 2.45 12.56 0.18
N THR A 317 1.12 12.49 0.14
CA THR A 317 0.32 12.95 -1.01
C THR A 317 0.07 14.45 -1.02
N LEU A 318 0.01 15.10 0.14
CA LEU A 318 -0.35 16.53 0.26
C LEU A 318 0.50 17.46 -0.63
N PRO A 319 1.85 17.33 -0.72
CA PRO A 319 2.63 18.19 -1.61
C PRO A 319 2.22 18.08 -3.09
N TYR A 320 1.84 16.89 -3.53
CA TYR A 320 1.38 16.63 -4.91
C TYR A 320 -0.04 17.18 -5.13
N ILE A 321 -0.93 17.04 -4.15
CA ILE A 321 -2.28 17.60 -4.18
C ILE A 321 -2.22 19.13 -4.30
N ILE A 322 -1.39 19.77 -3.49
CA ILE A 322 -1.17 21.23 -3.55
C ILE A 322 -0.61 21.65 -4.91
N LYS A 323 0.35 20.88 -5.45
CA LYS A 323 0.94 21.15 -6.78
C LYS A 323 -0.12 21.06 -7.88
N LEU A 324 -0.96 20.03 -7.86
CA LEU A 324 -2.08 19.87 -8.80
C LEU A 324 -3.11 21.00 -8.64
N ALA A 325 -3.46 21.34 -7.41
CA ALA A 325 -4.46 22.38 -7.12
C ALA A 325 -4.02 23.77 -7.61
N ASN A 326 -2.74 24.11 -7.40
CA ASN A 326 -2.19 25.41 -7.77
C ASN A 326 -1.86 25.57 -9.24
N LYS A 327 -1.40 24.50 -9.91
CA LYS A 327 -0.83 24.57 -11.27
C LYS A 327 -1.69 23.89 -12.34
N GLY A 328 -2.66 23.05 -11.94
CA GLY A 328 -3.31 22.11 -12.84
C GLY A 328 -2.38 20.94 -13.21
N TYR A 329 -2.95 19.88 -13.76
CA TYR A 329 -2.18 18.64 -14.05
C TYR A 329 -1.10 18.85 -15.12
N GLN A 330 -1.37 19.64 -16.16
CA GLN A 330 -0.45 19.85 -17.28
C GLN A 330 0.88 20.42 -16.80
N GLN A 331 0.84 21.52 -16.08
CA GLN A 331 2.03 22.17 -15.56
C GLN A 331 2.68 21.35 -14.44
N ALA A 332 1.88 20.82 -13.52
CA ALA A 332 2.38 20.06 -12.38
C ALA A 332 3.18 18.83 -12.80
N LEU A 333 2.70 18.10 -13.80
CA LEU A 333 3.37 16.90 -14.32
C LEU A 333 4.57 17.26 -15.22
N SER A 334 4.46 18.30 -16.05
CA SER A 334 5.55 18.70 -16.93
C SER A 334 6.79 19.23 -16.18
N GLU A 335 6.61 19.79 -14.99
CA GLU A 335 7.72 20.28 -14.15
C GLU A 335 8.39 19.20 -13.32
N ASP A 336 7.81 18.00 -13.24
CA ASP A 336 8.26 16.93 -12.35
C ASP A 336 8.12 15.58 -13.03
N LYS A 337 9.24 15.08 -13.58
CA LYS A 337 9.25 13.83 -14.33
C LYS A 337 8.78 12.64 -13.49
N GLY A 338 9.19 12.57 -12.22
CA GLY A 338 8.76 11.50 -11.34
C GLY A 338 7.26 11.56 -11.04
N PHE A 339 6.70 12.76 -10.95
CA PHE A 339 5.25 12.93 -10.83
C PHE A 339 4.52 12.57 -12.13
N MET A 340 5.13 12.84 -13.29
CA MET A 340 4.60 12.44 -14.61
C MET A 340 4.49 10.93 -14.75
N ASP A 341 5.39 10.14 -14.14
CA ASP A 341 5.30 8.67 -14.12
C ASP A 341 3.99 8.18 -13.45
N GLY A 342 3.37 9.03 -12.64
CA GLY A 342 2.05 8.77 -12.06
C GLY A 342 0.89 8.80 -13.06
N LEU A 343 1.05 9.42 -14.22
CA LEU A 343 -0.02 9.56 -15.21
C LEU A 343 -0.27 8.23 -15.90
N ASN A 344 -1.40 7.59 -15.61
CA ASN A 344 -1.74 6.28 -16.18
C ASN A 344 -2.76 6.35 -17.32
N VAL A 345 -3.73 7.27 -17.22
CA VAL A 345 -4.75 7.49 -18.27
C VAL A 345 -4.98 9.00 -18.40
N ILE A 346 -5.09 9.49 -19.63
CA ILE A 346 -5.43 10.88 -19.92
C ILE A 346 -6.31 10.97 -21.18
N HIS A 347 -7.51 11.55 -21.05
CA HIS A 347 -8.44 11.78 -22.17
C HIS A 347 -8.64 10.54 -23.07
N GLY A 348 -8.69 9.36 -22.46
CA GLY A 348 -8.90 8.09 -23.16
C GLY A 348 -7.64 7.44 -23.75
N LYS A 349 -6.44 7.99 -23.49
CA LYS A 349 -5.15 7.40 -23.85
C LYS A 349 -4.49 6.76 -22.64
N VAL A 350 -3.84 5.60 -22.82
CA VAL A 350 -3.07 4.90 -21.80
C VAL A 350 -1.62 5.37 -21.85
N THR A 351 -1.12 5.86 -20.72
CA THR A 351 0.22 6.44 -20.58
C THR A 351 1.12 5.68 -19.60
N CYS A 352 0.65 4.57 -19.05
CA CYS A 352 1.44 3.61 -18.28
C CYS A 352 1.75 2.41 -19.16
N LYS A 353 3.04 2.16 -19.39
CA LYS A 353 3.51 1.13 -20.31
C LYS A 353 3.11 -0.27 -19.87
N GLU A 354 3.26 -0.56 -18.59
CA GLU A 354 2.92 -1.86 -17.99
C GLU A 354 1.42 -2.18 -18.13
N VAL A 355 0.57 -1.17 -18.02
CA VAL A 355 -0.88 -1.32 -18.22
C VAL A 355 -1.20 -1.59 -19.70
N ALA A 356 -0.56 -0.85 -20.61
CA ALA A 356 -0.75 -1.05 -22.04
C ALA A 356 -0.30 -2.46 -22.47
N GLU A 357 0.87 -2.91 -22.00
CA GLU A 357 1.40 -4.25 -22.30
C GLU A 357 0.52 -5.37 -21.70
N SER A 358 -0.07 -5.17 -20.52
CA SER A 358 -0.92 -6.18 -19.87
C SER A 358 -2.18 -6.51 -20.66
N PHE A 359 -2.68 -5.57 -21.47
CA PHE A 359 -3.96 -5.69 -22.18
C PHE A 359 -3.86 -5.46 -23.68
N ASP A 360 -2.65 -5.41 -24.23
CA ASP A 360 -2.40 -5.14 -25.67
C ASP A 360 -3.10 -3.85 -26.15
N LEU A 361 -2.96 -2.77 -25.34
CA LEU A 361 -3.50 -1.46 -25.63
C LEU A 361 -2.44 -0.53 -26.25
N GLU A 362 -2.91 0.49 -26.99
CA GLU A 362 -2.02 1.54 -27.50
C GLU A 362 -1.40 2.34 -26.36
N TYR A 363 -0.06 2.32 -26.27
CA TYR A 363 0.70 3.14 -25.34
C TYR A 363 1.02 4.50 -25.97
N VAL A 364 0.84 5.56 -25.21
CA VAL A 364 1.24 6.92 -25.58
C VAL A 364 2.18 7.48 -24.53
N GLU A 365 3.34 7.96 -24.93
CA GLU A 365 4.28 8.65 -24.02
C GLU A 365 3.57 9.78 -23.26
N PRO A 366 3.72 9.89 -21.92
CA PRO A 366 3.00 10.88 -21.10
C PRO A 366 3.17 12.31 -21.60
N GLU A 367 4.41 12.72 -21.97
CA GLU A 367 4.69 14.06 -22.48
C GLU A 367 3.94 14.36 -23.78
N LYS A 368 3.87 13.37 -24.67
CA LYS A 368 3.12 13.50 -25.93
C LYS A 368 1.62 13.59 -25.65
N ALA A 369 1.13 12.75 -24.74
CA ALA A 369 -0.29 12.75 -24.37
C ALA A 369 -0.71 14.10 -23.77
N ILE A 370 0.07 14.68 -22.86
CA ILE A 370 -0.21 16.01 -22.31
C ILE A 370 -0.20 17.07 -23.42
N ALA A 371 0.75 17.02 -24.35
CA ALA A 371 0.86 17.99 -25.45
C ALA A 371 -0.33 17.93 -26.43
N MET A 372 -1.03 16.80 -26.56
CA MET A 372 -2.22 16.66 -27.40
C MET A 372 -3.44 17.42 -26.86
N PHE A 373 -3.46 17.74 -25.56
CA PHE A 373 -4.61 18.33 -24.88
C PHE A 373 -4.29 19.69 -24.24
N ASN A 374 -3.18 20.31 -24.66
CA ASN A 374 -2.80 21.69 -24.31
C ASN A 374 -3.51 22.76 -25.16
#